data_f7eb0305210c30d18c1a61643db3d0c8
#
_entry.id   f7eb0305210c30d18c1a61643db3d0c8
#
_cell.length_a   1.000
_cell.length_b   1.000
_cell.length_c   1.000
_cell.angle_alpha   90.00
_cell.angle_beta   90.00
_cell.angle_gamma   90.00
#
_symmetry.space_group_name_H-M   'P 1'
#
loop_
_entity.id
_entity.type
_entity.pdbx_description
1 polymer ?
#
loop_
_entity_poly.entity_id
_entity_poly.type
_entity_poly.pdbx_seq_one_letter_code
_entity_poly.pdbx_strand_id
1 'polypeptide(L)'
;MEDWLDLNPDPVHVRREREKARALRNTDWWRALVAKGVCHYCHKNVGAENLTLDHVIPVSRGGRSTRGNCVPCCKDCNNRKKSYTQAEMILDTLFPT
;
A
#
# COMPACT_ATOMS: atom_id res chain seq x y z
N MET A 1 9.64 -17.89 -19.67
CA MET A 1 8.64 -17.03 -19.07
C MET A 1 9.30 -15.94 -18.24
N GLU A 2 8.77 -14.78 -18.33
CA GLU A 2 9.24 -13.70 -17.50
C GLU A 2 8.98 -14.02 -16.04
N ASP A 3 10.00 -13.95 -15.23
CA ASP A 3 9.84 -14.25 -13.82
C ASP A 3 9.67 -12.96 -13.03
N TRP A 4 8.43 -12.59 -12.87
CA TRP A 4 8.09 -11.38 -12.14
C TRP A 4 8.46 -11.47 -10.65
N LEU A 5 8.77 -12.65 -10.15
CA LEU A 5 9.21 -12.84 -8.77
C LEU A 5 10.65 -12.37 -8.57
N ASP A 6 11.43 -12.36 -9.63
CA ASP A 6 12.82 -11.97 -9.59
C ASP A 6 13.06 -10.53 -9.99
N LEU A 7 12.01 -9.75 -9.99
CA LEU A 7 12.12 -8.36 -10.40
C LEU A 7 12.97 -7.57 -9.43
N ASN A 8 14.01 -6.98 -9.98
CA ASN A 8 14.73 -5.94 -9.28
C ASN A 8 13.99 -4.64 -9.55
N PRO A 9 13.50 -3.96 -8.51
CA PRO A 9 12.77 -2.73 -8.76
C PRO A 9 13.68 -1.71 -9.43
N ASP A 10 13.15 -1.05 -10.45
CA ASP A 10 13.85 0.04 -11.12
C ASP A 10 14.02 1.18 -10.12
N PRO A 11 15.27 1.57 -9.77
CA PRO A 11 15.48 2.62 -8.77
C PRO A 11 14.86 3.96 -9.17
N VAL A 12 14.80 4.27 -10.45
CA VAL A 12 14.20 5.51 -10.93
C VAL A 12 12.70 5.48 -10.70
N HIS A 13 12.06 4.36 -11.03
CA HIS A 13 10.64 4.19 -10.79
C HIS A 13 10.31 4.30 -9.30
N VAL A 14 11.06 3.59 -8.46
CA VAL A 14 10.82 3.59 -7.01
C VAL A 14 10.94 5.00 -6.45
N ARG A 15 11.97 5.72 -6.82
CA ARG A 15 12.17 7.09 -6.32
C ARG A 15 11.05 8.01 -6.77
N ARG A 16 10.67 7.92 -8.03
CA ARG A 16 9.61 8.75 -8.60
C ARG A 16 8.28 8.49 -7.88
N GLU A 17 7.96 7.24 -7.68
CA GLU A 17 6.69 6.90 -7.04
C GLU A 17 6.67 7.26 -5.56
N ARG A 18 7.80 7.19 -4.88
CA ARG A 18 7.89 7.65 -3.49
C ARG A 18 7.67 9.16 -3.38
N GLU A 19 8.20 9.91 -4.33
CA GLU A 19 7.98 11.36 -4.37
C GLU A 19 6.51 11.68 -4.62
N LYS A 20 5.88 10.96 -5.54
CA LYS A 20 4.45 11.13 -5.81
C LYS A 20 3.61 10.76 -4.59
N ALA A 21 3.98 9.71 -3.88
CA ALA A 21 3.28 9.30 -2.68
C ALA A 21 3.37 10.38 -1.59
N ARG A 22 4.55 10.99 -1.46
CA ARG A 22 4.72 12.09 -0.51
C ARG A 22 3.81 13.25 -0.85
N ALA A 23 3.75 13.62 -2.14
CA ALA A 23 2.86 14.68 -2.59
C ALA A 23 1.40 14.32 -2.35
N LEU A 24 1.05 13.07 -2.59
CA LEU A 24 -0.33 12.59 -2.41
C LEU A 24 -0.76 12.68 -0.94
N ARG A 25 0.14 12.39 0.00
CA ARG A 25 -0.15 12.49 1.42
C ARG A 25 -0.45 13.92 1.86
N ASN A 26 -0.05 14.91 1.08
CA ASN A 26 -0.29 16.32 1.38
C ASN A 26 -1.53 16.86 0.69
N THR A 27 -2.34 16.01 0.08
CA THR A 27 -3.58 16.42 -0.58
C THR A 27 -4.76 16.35 0.38
N ASP A 28 -5.78 17.15 0.09
CA ASP A 28 -7.02 17.11 0.86
C ASP A 28 -7.73 15.78 0.70
N TRP A 29 -7.62 15.17 -0.47
CA TRP A 29 -8.16 13.83 -0.72
C TRP A 29 -7.62 12.82 0.29
N TRP A 30 -6.31 12.79 0.46
CA TRP A 30 -5.68 11.85 1.38
C TRP A 30 -6.04 12.15 2.83
N ARG A 31 -6.01 13.43 3.22
CA ARG A 31 -6.33 13.83 4.57
C ARG A 31 -7.75 13.45 4.95
N ALA A 32 -8.70 13.64 4.02
CA ALA A 32 -10.09 13.27 4.24
C ALA A 32 -10.25 11.76 4.39
N LEU A 33 -9.51 11.00 3.60
CA LEU A 33 -9.56 9.54 3.64
C LEU A 33 -9.01 9.01 4.96
N VAL A 34 -7.87 9.53 5.40
CA VAL A 34 -7.22 9.11 6.64
C VAL A 34 -8.02 9.55 7.87
N ALA A 35 -8.73 10.68 7.76
CA ALA A 35 -9.54 11.20 8.87
C ALA A 35 -10.62 10.22 9.33
N LYS A 36 -11.03 9.29 8.46
CA LYS A 36 -11.99 8.25 8.83
C LYS A 36 -11.40 7.27 9.85
N GLY A 37 -10.09 7.19 9.94
CA GLY A 37 -9.40 6.37 10.92
C GLY A 37 -9.44 4.88 10.65
N VAL A 38 -9.92 4.44 9.50
CA VAL A 38 -10.20 3.03 9.22
C VAL A 38 -9.18 2.46 8.23
N CYS A 39 -8.62 1.31 8.59
CA CYS A 39 -7.70 0.58 7.71
C CYS A 39 -8.45 0.00 6.52
N HIS A 40 -7.88 0.17 5.34
CA HIS A 40 -8.46 -0.35 4.10
C HIS A 40 -8.57 -1.88 4.11
N TYR A 41 -7.59 -2.56 4.71
CA TYR A 41 -7.52 -4.03 4.65
C TYR A 41 -8.32 -4.72 5.75
N CYS A 42 -8.11 -4.35 7.00
CA CYS A 42 -8.78 -5.03 8.11
C CYS A 42 -10.04 -4.32 8.60
N HIS A 43 -10.28 -3.11 8.11
CA HIS A 43 -11.46 -2.29 8.43
C HIS A 43 -11.59 -1.90 9.90
N LYS A 44 -10.52 -2.04 10.68
CA LYS A 44 -10.52 -1.60 12.07
C LYS A 44 -10.32 -0.10 12.13
N ASN A 45 -11.00 0.53 13.09
CA ASN A 45 -10.79 1.94 13.36
C ASN A 45 -9.60 2.06 14.31
N VAL A 46 -8.47 2.46 13.77
CA VAL A 46 -7.22 2.58 14.55
C VAL A 46 -6.84 4.03 14.79
N GLY A 47 -7.62 4.97 14.25
CA GLY A 47 -7.31 6.39 14.33
C GLY A 47 -6.43 6.85 13.20
N ALA A 48 -6.61 8.12 12.80
CA ALA A 48 -5.88 8.69 11.66
C ALA A 48 -4.36 8.62 11.85
N GLU A 49 -3.90 8.85 13.07
CA GLU A 49 -2.47 8.89 13.37
C GLU A 49 -1.79 7.52 13.27
N ASN A 50 -2.58 6.46 13.21
CA ASN A 50 -2.05 5.10 13.10
C ASN A 50 -2.20 4.51 11.71
N LEU A 51 -2.53 5.34 10.74
CA LEU A 51 -2.66 4.93 9.34
C LEU A 51 -1.50 5.46 8.51
N THR A 52 -1.02 4.63 7.61
CA THR A 52 0.01 5.02 6.66
C THR A 52 -0.51 4.82 5.24
N LEU A 53 0.16 5.45 4.28
CA LEU A 53 -0.18 5.26 2.88
C LEU A 53 0.46 3.96 2.41
N ASP A 54 -0.37 3.09 1.85
CA ASP A 54 0.09 1.83 1.30
C ASP A 54 -0.29 1.74 -0.17
N HIS A 55 0.56 1.08 -0.95
CA HIS A 55 0.28 0.80 -2.36
C HIS A 55 -0.33 -0.59 -2.47
N VAL A 56 -1.56 -0.67 -3.00
CA VAL A 56 -2.22 -1.97 -3.19
C VAL A 56 -1.35 -2.86 -4.07
N ILE A 57 -0.88 -2.31 -5.18
CA ILE A 57 0.16 -2.95 -5.98
C ILE A 57 1.47 -2.33 -5.53
N PRO A 58 2.38 -3.12 -4.96
CA PRO A 58 3.64 -2.57 -4.42
C PRO A 58 4.45 -1.85 -5.49
N VAL A 59 5.12 -0.78 -5.08
CA VAL A 59 6.00 -0.03 -5.98
C VAL A 59 7.10 -0.95 -6.53
N SER A 60 7.59 -1.86 -5.70
CA SER A 60 8.61 -2.84 -6.13
C SER A 60 8.12 -3.77 -7.24
N ARG A 61 6.82 -3.84 -7.44
CA ARG A 61 6.20 -4.64 -8.51
C ARG A 61 5.58 -3.76 -9.58
N GLY A 62 6.04 -2.53 -9.72
CA GLY A 62 5.55 -1.62 -10.74
C GLY A 62 4.35 -0.79 -10.33
N GLY A 63 3.92 -0.86 -9.07
CA GLY A 63 2.80 -0.08 -8.60
C GLY A 63 3.07 1.41 -8.66
N ARG A 64 2.01 2.18 -8.89
CA ARG A 64 2.10 3.64 -9.02
C ARG A 64 1.38 4.33 -7.88
N SER A 65 1.83 5.55 -7.59
CA SER A 65 1.24 6.38 -6.56
C SER A 65 0.09 7.18 -7.14
N THR A 66 -1.04 6.50 -7.32
CA THR A 66 -2.28 7.10 -7.82
C THR A 66 -3.37 6.90 -6.77
N ARG A 67 -4.44 7.68 -6.87
CA ARG A 67 -5.56 7.54 -5.93
C ARG A 67 -6.15 6.14 -5.95
N GLY A 68 -6.14 5.47 -7.10
CA GLY A 68 -6.67 4.12 -7.21
C GLY A 68 -5.77 3.04 -6.62
N ASN A 69 -4.52 3.36 -6.34
CA ASN A 69 -3.55 2.39 -5.83
C ASN A 69 -3.02 2.73 -4.44
N CYS A 70 -3.47 3.82 -3.84
CA CYS A 70 -2.99 4.25 -2.52
C CYS A 70 -4.14 4.22 -1.53
N VAL A 71 -3.93 3.52 -0.42
CA VAL A 71 -4.98 3.31 0.58
C VAL A 71 -4.40 3.49 1.98
N PRO A 72 -5.24 3.87 2.96
CA PRO A 72 -4.79 3.93 4.34
C PRO A 72 -4.65 2.52 4.91
N CYS A 73 -3.55 2.28 5.58
CA CYS A 73 -3.19 0.96 6.08
C CYS A 73 -2.68 1.07 7.50
N CYS A 74 -3.18 0.23 8.40
CA CYS A 74 -2.69 0.19 9.76
C CYS A 74 -1.34 -0.52 9.82
N LYS A 75 -0.64 -0.31 10.92
CA LYS A 75 0.72 -0.84 11.07
C LYS A 75 0.74 -2.36 10.99
N ASP A 76 -0.23 -3.02 11.61
CA ASP A 76 -0.28 -4.48 11.60
C ASP A 76 -0.46 -5.04 10.20
N CYS A 77 -1.40 -4.48 9.45
CA CYS A 77 -1.62 -4.92 8.08
C CYS A 77 -0.41 -4.61 7.19
N ASN A 78 0.23 -3.47 7.42
CA ASN A 78 1.41 -3.10 6.65
C ASN A 78 2.56 -4.07 6.89
N ASN A 79 2.75 -4.49 8.14
CA ASN A 79 3.78 -5.46 8.47
C ASN A 79 3.48 -6.83 7.87
N ARG A 80 2.22 -7.25 7.90
CA ARG A 80 1.81 -8.54 7.30
C ARG A 80 1.91 -8.53 5.79
N LYS A 81 1.50 -7.43 5.20
CA LYS A 81 1.47 -7.30 3.74
C LYS A 81 2.87 -7.23 3.14
N LYS A 82 3.72 -6.40 3.73
CA LYS A 82 5.04 -6.13 3.18
C LYS A 82 4.93 -5.82 1.68
N SER A 83 5.45 -6.68 0.80
CA SER A 83 5.38 -6.47 -0.65
C SER A 83 4.29 -7.28 -1.33
N TYR A 84 3.36 -7.83 -0.55
CA TYR A 84 2.26 -8.63 -1.11
C TYR A 84 1.20 -7.74 -1.73
N THR A 85 0.53 -8.26 -2.76
CA THR A 85 -0.68 -7.64 -3.29
C THR A 85 -1.86 -7.99 -2.40
N GLN A 86 -2.98 -7.29 -2.60
CA GLN A 86 -4.19 -7.58 -1.84
C GLN A 86 -4.67 -9.02 -2.08
N ALA A 87 -4.57 -9.50 -3.32
CA ALA A 87 -4.96 -10.86 -3.63
C ALA A 87 -4.11 -11.88 -2.87
N GLU A 88 -2.81 -11.62 -2.79
CA GLU A 88 -1.92 -12.51 -2.05
C GLU A 88 -2.23 -12.50 -0.56
N MET A 89 -2.62 -11.37 0.00
CA MET A 89 -3.03 -11.28 1.39
C MET A 89 -4.29 -12.10 1.65
N ILE A 90 -5.24 -12.06 0.74
CA ILE A 90 -6.46 -12.85 0.84
C ILE A 90 -6.11 -14.34 0.81
N LEU A 91 -5.25 -14.75 -0.12
CA LEU A 91 -4.83 -16.13 -0.21
C LEU A 91 -4.10 -16.59 1.04
N ASP A 92 -3.25 -15.73 1.61
CA ASP A 92 -2.54 -16.06 2.83
C ASP A 92 -3.50 -16.25 4.00
N THR A 93 -4.58 -15.50 4.02
CA THR A 93 -5.62 -15.64 5.05
C THR A 93 -6.40 -16.94 4.89
N LEU A 94 -6.74 -17.29 3.65
CA LEU A 94 -7.53 -18.49 3.37
C LEU A 94 -6.70 -19.77 3.44
N PHE A 95 -5.43 -19.68 3.09
CA PHE A 95 -4.54 -20.84 3.04
C PHE A 95 -3.25 -20.54 3.78
N PRO A 96 -3.33 -20.36 5.10
CA PRO A 96 -2.14 -20.05 5.90
C PRO A 96 -1.18 -21.24 5.88
N THR A 97 0.11 -20.92 5.76
CA THR A 97 1.15 -21.94 5.77
C THR A 97 1.79 -22.07 7.15
#